data_3f560acfe0eab9493e9fbda02f3c31df
#
_entry.id   3f560acfe0eab9493e9fbda02f3c31df
#
_cell.length_a   1.000
_cell.length_b   1.000
_cell.length_c   1.000
_cell.angle_alpha   90.00
_cell.angle_beta   90.00
_cell.angle_gamma   90.00
#
_symmetry.space_group_name_H-M   'P 1'
#
loop_
_entity.id
_entity.type
_entity.pdbx_description
1 polymer ?
#
loop_
_entity_poly.entity_id
_entity_poly.type
_entity_poly.pdbx_seq_one_letter_code
_entity_poly.pdbx_strand_id
1 'polypeptide(L)' 'MALQISHSQNFTNDPKLLDRLVVQSGITSDDLAVDIGAGHGEITRVLASHAKGVTAIEKDQKLYNQLRLDFA' A
#
# COMPACT_ATOMS: atom_id res chain seq x y z
N MET A 1 -3.70 -4.67 14.84
CA MET A 1 -3.48 -3.21 14.72
C MET A 1 -3.63 -2.78 13.27
N ALA A 2 -4.14 -1.61 13.06
CA ALA A 2 -4.26 -1.05 11.71
C ALA A 2 -3.20 0.03 11.52
N LEU A 3 -2.48 -0.03 10.41
CA LEU A 3 -1.51 1.00 10.03
C LEU A 3 -2.06 1.78 8.85
N GLN A 4 -2.06 3.10 8.98
CA GLN A 4 -2.47 3.99 7.91
C GLN A 4 -1.23 4.65 7.31
N ILE A 5 -1.07 4.50 6.00
CA ILE A 5 0.01 5.16 5.27
C ILE A 5 -0.61 6.12 4.27
N SER A 6 -0.18 7.38 4.38
CA SER A 6 -0.55 8.42 3.43
C SER A 6 0.72 8.78 2.66
N HIS A 7 0.66 8.75 1.33
CA HIS A 7 1.86 8.99 0.54
C HIS A 7 1.59 9.97 -0.60
N SER A 8 2.65 10.67 -0.99
CA SER A 8 2.61 11.61 -2.10
C SER A 8 3.13 10.93 -3.36
N GLN A 9 2.93 11.60 -4.50
CA GLN A 9 3.41 11.13 -5.79
C GLN A 9 4.94 11.00 -5.87
N ASN A 10 5.64 11.62 -4.93
CA ASN A 10 7.10 11.55 -4.87
C ASN A 10 7.61 10.31 -4.16
N PHE A 11 6.73 9.51 -3.63
CA PHE A 11 7.13 8.22 -3.11
C PHE A 11 7.63 7.37 -4.25
N THR A 12 8.83 7.03 -4.10
CA THR A 12 9.69 6.44 -5.07
C THR A 12 9.18 5.14 -5.67
N ASN A 13 9.64 4.87 -6.88
CA ASN A 13 9.44 3.60 -7.56
C ASN A 13 10.45 2.54 -7.10
N ASP A 14 11.15 2.77 -6.00
CA ASP A 14 12.14 1.82 -5.48
C ASP A 14 11.46 0.80 -4.54
N PRO A 15 11.19 -0.42 -5.02
CA PRO A 15 10.51 -1.42 -4.20
C PRO A 15 11.31 -1.83 -2.97
N LYS A 16 12.64 -1.78 -3.05
CA LYS A 16 13.50 -2.13 -1.91
C LYS A 16 13.37 -1.11 -0.80
N LEU A 17 13.31 0.17 -1.16
CA LEU A 17 13.12 1.23 -0.17
C LEU A 17 11.73 1.12 0.46
N LEU A 18 10.70 0.91 -0.35
CA LEU A 18 9.34 0.76 0.15
C LEU A 18 9.23 -0.43 1.10
N ASP A 19 9.82 -1.57 0.73
CA ASP A 19 9.84 -2.75 1.58
C ASP A 19 10.51 -2.45 2.93
N ARG A 20 11.64 -1.76 2.89
CA ARG A 20 12.38 -1.39 4.10
C ARG A 20 11.55 -0.47 5.00
N LEU A 21 10.85 0.50 4.41
CA LEU A 21 10.00 1.41 5.17
C LEU A 21 8.84 0.67 5.84
N VAL A 22 8.22 -0.26 5.12
CA VAL A 22 7.13 -1.06 5.68
C VAL A 22 7.63 -1.92 6.82
N VAL A 23 8.77 -2.57 6.67
CA VAL A 23 9.37 -3.39 7.74
C VAL A 23 9.68 -2.53 8.97
N GLN A 24 10.25 -1.35 8.76
CA GLN A 24 10.59 -0.42 9.84
C GLN A 24 9.36 0.12 10.56
N SER A 25 8.19 0.14 9.90
CA SER A 25 6.95 0.59 10.52
C SER A 25 6.43 -0.38 11.59
N GLY A 26 6.98 -1.59 11.65
CA GLY A 26 6.57 -2.59 12.62
C GLY A 26 5.37 -3.41 12.20
N ILE A 27 4.97 -3.33 10.96
CA ILE A 27 3.83 -4.08 10.44
C ILE A 27 4.16 -5.58 10.44
N THR A 28 3.18 -6.40 10.84
CA THR A 28 3.32 -7.85 10.87
C THR A 28 2.17 -8.53 10.12
N SER A 29 2.28 -9.84 9.95
CA SER A 29 1.22 -10.64 9.32
C SER A 29 -0.08 -10.69 10.12
N ASP A 30 -0.11 -10.13 11.32
CA ASP A 30 -1.32 -10.02 12.13
C ASP A 30 -2.02 -8.67 11.95
N ASP A 31 -1.41 -7.75 11.22
CA ASP A 31 -1.90 -6.38 11.10
C ASP A 31 -2.76 -6.18 9.85
N LEU A 32 -3.74 -5.29 9.97
CA LEU A 32 -4.48 -4.78 8.84
C LEU A 32 -3.94 -3.40 8.49
N ALA A 33 -3.66 -3.16 7.22
CA ALA A 33 -3.10 -1.91 6.75
C ALA A 33 -4.11 -1.15 5.90
N VAL A 34 -4.02 0.18 5.95
CA VAL A 34 -4.83 1.06 5.09
C VAL A 34 -3.87 1.93 4.28
N ASP A 35 -4.00 1.87 2.97
CA ASP A 35 -3.19 2.66 2.03
C ASP A 35 -4.06 3.75 1.42
N ILE A 36 -3.85 4.99 1.84
CA ILE A 36 -4.64 6.13 1.37
C ILE A 36 -3.91 6.81 0.22
N GLY A 37 -4.61 7.00 -0.91
CA GLY A 37 -4.02 7.53 -2.12
C GLY A 37 -3.15 6.48 -2.80
N ALA A 38 -3.66 5.27 -2.94
CA ALA A 38 -2.90 4.10 -3.36
C ALA A 38 -2.25 4.24 -4.75
N GLY A 39 -2.79 5.11 -5.61
CA GLY A 39 -2.20 5.39 -6.91
C GLY A 39 -2.11 4.15 -7.79
N HIS A 40 -0.91 3.83 -8.24
CA HIS A 40 -0.66 2.64 -9.06
C HIS A 40 -0.43 1.36 -8.24
N GLY A 41 -0.49 1.45 -6.92
CA GLY A 41 -0.44 0.28 -6.06
C GLY A 41 0.95 -0.17 -5.63
N GLU A 42 1.98 0.69 -5.77
CA GLU A 42 3.34 0.32 -5.37
C GLU A 42 3.42 -0.01 -3.89
N ILE A 43 2.91 0.89 -3.04
CA ILE A 43 2.92 0.68 -1.59
C ILE A 43 1.92 -0.39 -1.21
N THR A 44 0.74 -0.41 -1.86
CA THR A 44 -0.28 -1.44 -1.63
C THR A 44 0.32 -2.84 -1.78
N ARG A 45 1.10 -3.03 -2.84
CA ARG A 45 1.71 -4.34 -3.12
C ARG A 45 2.72 -4.75 -2.04
N VAL A 46 3.53 -3.80 -1.58
CA VAL A 46 4.49 -4.08 -0.51
C VAL A 46 3.76 -4.36 0.80
N LEU A 47 2.74 -3.57 1.14
CA LEU A 47 1.93 -3.80 2.33
C LEU A 47 1.28 -5.18 2.30
N ALA A 48 0.76 -5.58 1.14
CA ALA A 48 0.11 -6.88 0.99
C ALA A 48 1.07 -8.05 1.23
N SER A 49 2.37 -7.86 1.00
CA SER A 49 3.36 -8.90 1.23
C SER A 49 3.74 -9.04 2.71
N HIS A 50 3.42 -8.07 3.55
CA HIS A 50 3.77 -8.08 4.97
C HIS A 50 2.57 -8.17 5.90
N ALA A 51 1.46 -7.52 5.55
CA ALA A 51 0.27 -7.43 6.41
C ALA A 51 -0.67 -8.61 6.19
N LYS A 52 -1.57 -8.81 7.14
CA LYS A 52 -2.65 -9.78 7.03
C LYS A 52 -3.62 -9.40 5.92
N GLY A 53 -3.89 -8.10 5.79
CA GLY A 53 -4.76 -7.58 4.76
C GLY A 53 -4.50 -6.10 4.54
N VAL A 54 -4.88 -5.60 3.37
CA VAL A 54 -4.71 -4.19 3.01
C VAL A 54 -6.02 -3.65 2.44
N THR A 55 -6.41 -2.47 2.93
CA THR A 55 -7.49 -1.70 2.33
C THR A 55 -6.84 -0.53 1.59
N ALA A 56 -6.96 -0.51 0.27
CA ALA A 56 -6.44 0.57 -0.55
C ALA A 56 -7.55 1.56 -0.87
N ILE A 57 -7.29 2.83 -0.66
CA ILE A 57 -8.23 3.91 -0.92
C ILE A 57 -7.67 4.80 -2.01
N GLU A 58 -8.42 4.96 -3.09
CA GLU A 58 -8.02 5.79 -4.22
C GLU A 58 -9.23 6.54 -4.76
N LYS A 59 -9.15 7.87 -4.80
CA LYS A 59 -10.25 8.71 -5.25
C LYS A 59 -10.25 8.96 -6.75
N ASP A 60 -9.12 8.75 -7.43
CA ASP A 60 -9.05 8.86 -8.88
C ASP A 60 -9.69 7.62 -9.51
N GLN A 61 -10.75 7.82 -10.30
CA GLN A 61 -11.53 6.70 -10.83
C GLN A 61 -10.73 5.78 -11.72
N LYS A 62 -9.83 6.32 -12.53
CA LYS A 62 -9.01 5.50 -13.44
C LYS A 62 -8.03 4.64 -12.64
N LEU A 63 -7.38 5.24 -11.65
CA LEU A 63 -6.45 4.51 -10.79
C LEU A 63 -7.18 3.47 -9.94
N TYR A 64 -8.36 3.82 -9.44
CA TYR A 64 -9.19 2.89 -8.69
C TYR A 64 -9.56 1.67 -9.53
N ASN A 65 -9.99 1.89 -10.78
CA ASN A 65 -10.35 0.80 -11.67
C ASN A 65 -9.16 -0.11 -11.95
N GLN A 66 -7.99 0.47 -12.14
CA GLN A 66 -6.78 -0.31 -12.38
C GLN A 66 -6.38 -1.12 -11.15
N LEU A 67 -6.48 -0.53 -9.96
CA LEU A 67 -6.20 -1.25 -8.72
C LEU A 67 -7.12 -2.47 -8.55
N ARG A 68 -8.39 -2.34 -8.89
CA ARG A 68 -9.32 -3.46 -8.81
C ARG A 68 -8.91 -4.61 -9.71
N LEU A 69 -8.36 -4.31 -10.88
CA LEU A 69 -7.86 -5.34 -11.79
C LEU A 69 -6.58 -5.98 -11.27
N ASP A 70 -5.66 -5.16 -10.76
CA ASP A 70 -4.34 -5.61 -10.32
C ASP A 70 -4.41 -6.45 -9.04
N PHE A 71 -5.38 -6.17 -8.17
CA PHE A 71 -5.52 -6.84 -6.87
C PHE A 71 -6.82 -7.64 -6.74
N ALA A 72 -7.35 -8.04 -7.86
CA ALA A 72 -8.59 -8.86 -7.87
C ALA A 72 -8.36 -10.26 -7.28
#